data_6b251244271361bcdf4c97c35f21d4c8
#
_entry.id   6b251244271361bcdf4c97c35f21d4c8
#
_cell.length_a   1.000
_cell.length_b   1.000
_cell.length_c   1.000
_cell.angle_alpha   90.00
_cell.angle_beta   90.00
_cell.angle_gamma   90.00
#
_symmetry.space_group_name_H-M   'P 1'
#
loop_
_entity.id
_entity.type
_entity.pdbx_description
1 polymer ?
#
loop_
_entity_poly.entity_id
_entity_poly.type
_entity_poly.pdbx_seq_one_letter_code
_entity_poly.pdbx_strand_id
1 'polypeptide(L)'
;MKKQIAIIAGGDSSEHDVSLRSAAGIFSFMDAEKYDCYIVEQRGNAMQVLVEDEKIPMNLHDFSYTYKGERRTFDFAYITIHGTPGENGILQGYFDLIGLPYSTSGVLVEALTFNKFALNNYLRSLPNLHVSDSIMVRRGMTLPTASEVVERVGLPCFIKPNAGGSSFGVTKVKTEADVLPAIEKAMNESDEVMIERLLVGTEITCGCFRRKNGEVVTFPITEVVVKGVEFFDYEAKYEGKSDEITPARIAPETAARVSEMTQYIYRQLDCYGIIRIDYILSGEKGNEQINLLEINTTPGMTPASFIPQQVRASEFEIADVLSEIIEGKFA
;
A
#
# COMPACT_ATOMS: atom_id res chain seq x y z
N MET A 1 23.02 -20.02 12.24
CA MET A 1 21.71 -20.59 11.88
C MET A 1 21.02 -19.57 10.99
N LYS A 2 20.29 -20.02 9.98
CA LYS A 2 19.42 -19.12 9.19
C LYS A 2 18.28 -18.62 10.06
N LYS A 3 17.85 -17.37 9.83
CA LYS A 3 16.63 -16.87 10.49
C LYS A 3 15.38 -17.49 9.87
N GLN A 4 14.41 -17.78 10.71
CA GLN A 4 13.12 -18.35 10.31
C GLN A 4 12.15 -17.20 10.01
N ILE A 5 11.74 -17.07 8.76
CA ILE A 5 10.90 -15.95 8.29
C ILE A 5 9.51 -16.44 7.95
N ALA A 6 8.49 -15.88 8.62
CA ALA A 6 7.11 -16.06 8.24
C ALA A 6 6.70 -15.01 7.21
N ILE A 7 6.34 -15.41 5.99
CA ILE A 7 5.76 -14.52 4.98
C ILE A 7 4.24 -14.57 5.14
N ILE A 8 3.67 -13.52 5.74
CA ILE A 8 2.26 -13.46 6.11
C ILE A 8 1.45 -12.97 4.92
N ALA A 9 0.55 -13.80 4.41
CA ALA A 9 -0.24 -13.54 3.22
C ALA A 9 -1.73 -13.93 3.41
N GLY A 10 -2.56 -13.63 2.41
CA GLY A 10 -3.98 -13.87 2.44
C GLY A 10 -4.76 -12.62 2.80
N GLY A 11 -5.37 -12.57 3.97
CA GLY A 11 -6.20 -11.46 4.43
C GLY A 11 -7.67 -11.64 4.15
N ASP A 12 -8.48 -10.70 4.64
CA ASP A 12 -9.95 -10.75 4.58
C ASP A 12 -10.52 -9.85 3.47
N SER A 13 -9.66 -9.17 2.73
CA SER A 13 -10.04 -8.33 1.61
C SER A 13 -10.26 -9.12 0.31
N SER A 14 -10.80 -8.46 -0.71
CA SER A 14 -10.89 -8.98 -2.07
C SER A 14 -9.53 -9.21 -2.75
N GLU A 15 -8.43 -8.73 -2.13
CA GLU A 15 -7.06 -8.87 -2.63
C GLU A 15 -6.32 -10.10 -2.07
N HIS A 16 -7.04 -11.03 -1.42
CA HIS A 16 -6.48 -12.26 -0.84
C HIS A 16 -5.55 -13.01 -1.81
N ASP A 17 -6.01 -13.29 -3.03
CA ASP A 17 -5.24 -14.04 -4.02
C ASP A 17 -4.04 -13.24 -4.56
N VAL A 18 -4.15 -11.91 -4.60
CA VAL A 18 -3.02 -11.02 -4.94
C VAL A 18 -1.95 -11.10 -3.88
N SER A 19 -2.35 -11.12 -2.60
CA SER A 19 -1.47 -11.28 -1.45
C SER A 19 -0.71 -12.62 -1.49
N LEU A 20 -1.38 -13.73 -1.81
CA LEU A 20 -0.72 -15.04 -1.95
C LEU A 20 0.28 -15.05 -3.10
N ARG A 21 -0.02 -14.41 -4.23
CA ARG A 21 0.94 -14.25 -5.33
C ARG A 21 2.13 -13.36 -4.95
N SER A 22 1.90 -12.30 -4.19
CA SER A 22 2.96 -11.45 -3.64
C SER A 22 3.88 -12.22 -2.69
N ALA A 23 3.31 -13.09 -1.83
CA ALA A 23 4.08 -13.96 -0.94
C ALA A 23 4.97 -14.93 -1.71
N ALA A 24 4.46 -15.55 -2.78
CA ALA A 24 5.25 -16.41 -3.65
C ALA A 24 6.41 -15.64 -4.33
N GLY A 25 6.15 -14.38 -4.75
CA GLY A 25 7.17 -13.48 -5.26
C GLY A 25 8.26 -13.20 -4.22
N ILE A 26 7.87 -12.75 -3.02
CA ILE A 26 8.80 -12.50 -1.91
C ILE A 26 9.61 -13.75 -1.60
N PHE A 27 8.96 -14.92 -1.49
CA PHE A 27 9.64 -16.19 -1.24
C PHE A 27 10.75 -16.46 -2.27
N SER A 28 10.46 -16.20 -3.55
CA SER A 28 11.43 -16.39 -4.63
C SER A 28 12.58 -15.37 -4.65
N PHE A 29 12.39 -14.19 -4.04
CA PHE A 29 13.38 -13.12 -3.96
C PHE A 29 14.29 -13.23 -2.72
N MET A 30 13.84 -13.97 -1.68
CA MET A 30 14.61 -14.10 -0.45
C MET A 30 15.94 -14.83 -0.66
N ASP A 31 16.97 -14.37 0.04
CA ASP A 31 18.28 -15.01 0.07
C ASP A 31 18.23 -16.33 0.86
N ALA A 32 18.16 -17.43 0.13
CA ALA A 32 18.07 -18.77 0.71
C ALA A 32 19.32 -19.19 1.51
N GLU A 33 20.44 -18.48 1.38
CA GLU A 33 21.63 -18.75 2.22
C GLU A 33 21.50 -18.12 3.62
N LYS A 34 20.69 -17.05 3.77
CA LYS A 34 20.49 -16.33 5.02
C LYS A 34 19.19 -16.72 5.75
N TYR A 35 18.15 -17.08 5.01
CA TYR A 35 16.80 -17.24 5.53
C TYR A 35 16.18 -18.58 5.18
N ASP A 36 15.43 -19.15 6.13
CA ASP A 36 14.47 -20.22 5.89
C ASP A 36 13.07 -19.60 5.92
N CYS A 37 12.41 -19.53 4.76
CA CYS A 37 11.15 -18.84 4.58
C CYS A 37 9.97 -19.80 4.52
N TYR A 38 8.85 -19.38 5.12
CA TYR A 38 7.59 -20.11 5.12
C TYR A 38 6.43 -19.17 4.83
N ILE A 39 5.51 -19.57 3.96
CA ILE A 39 4.28 -18.81 3.74
C ILE A 39 3.29 -19.14 4.84
N VAL A 40 2.76 -18.11 5.49
CA VAL A 40 1.71 -18.23 6.51
C VAL A 40 0.46 -17.55 5.96
N GLU A 41 -0.54 -18.35 5.63
CA GLU A 41 -1.83 -17.85 5.15
C GLU A 41 -2.72 -17.46 6.33
N GLN A 42 -3.21 -16.21 6.31
CA GLN A 42 -4.20 -15.69 7.25
C GLN A 42 -5.57 -15.63 6.58
N ARG A 43 -6.61 -16.09 7.27
CA ARG A 43 -8.01 -15.95 6.87
C ARG A 43 -8.91 -15.90 8.11
N GLY A 44 -9.72 -14.86 8.26
CA GLY A 44 -10.53 -14.64 9.45
C GLY A 44 -9.66 -14.58 10.71
N ASN A 45 -9.96 -15.44 11.67
CA ASN A 45 -9.21 -15.56 12.91
C ASN A 45 -8.20 -16.72 12.91
N ALA A 46 -7.89 -17.30 11.75
CA ALA A 46 -6.99 -18.44 11.63
C ALA A 46 -5.73 -18.06 10.83
N MET A 47 -4.61 -18.68 11.22
CA MET A 47 -3.37 -18.66 10.45
C MET A 47 -2.86 -20.09 10.28
N GLN A 48 -2.34 -20.40 9.11
CA GLN A 48 -1.80 -21.70 8.76
C GLN A 48 -0.46 -21.52 8.05
N VAL A 49 0.58 -22.21 8.53
CA VAL A 49 1.86 -22.25 7.85
C VAL A 49 1.87 -23.37 6.80
N LEU A 50 2.38 -23.08 5.62
CA LEU A 50 2.62 -24.07 4.56
C LEU A 50 4.01 -24.69 4.79
N VAL A 51 4.05 -25.99 5.14
CA VAL A 51 5.30 -26.76 5.32
C VAL A 51 5.24 -27.96 4.38
N GLU A 52 6.20 -28.03 3.45
CA GLU A 52 6.09 -28.99 2.33
C GLU A 52 4.76 -28.73 1.58
N ASP A 53 3.83 -29.69 1.54
CA ASP A 53 2.51 -29.53 0.91
C ASP A 53 1.36 -29.52 1.94
N GLU A 54 1.69 -29.38 3.24
CA GLU A 54 0.71 -29.43 4.34
C GLU A 54 0.45 -28.04 4.92
N LYS A 55 -0.82 -27.70 5.17
CA LYS A 55 -1.23 -26.51 5.91
C LYS A 55 -1.36 -26.85 7.39
N ILE A 56 -0.44 -26.34 8.21
CA ILE A 56 -0.35 -26.58 9.64
C ILE A 56 -0.94 -25.39 10.39
N PRO A 57 -1.92 -25.60 11.31
CA PRO A 57 -2.46 -24.52 12.11
C PRO A 57 -1.41 -23.86 13.01
N MET A 58 -1.43 -22.53 13.08
CA MET A 58 -0.60 -21.74 13.99
C MET A 58 -1.26 -21.61 15.36
N ASN A 59 -0.45 -21.67 16.41
CA ASN A 59 -0.86 -21.24 17.75
C ASN A 59 -0.73 -19.71 17.83
N LEU A 60 -1.85 -19.00 17.80
CA LEU A 60 -1.86 -17.53 17.84
C LEU A 60 -1.49 -16.94 19.22
N HIS A 61 -1.36 -17.75 20.26
CA HIS A 61 -0.91 -17.26 21.57
C HIS A 61 0.57 -16.84 21.56
N ASP A 62 1.40 -17.57 20.78
CA ASP A 62 2.86 -17.37 20.76
C ASP A 62 3.45 -17.47 19.36
N PHE A 63 2.61 -17.46 18.34
CA PHE A 63 2.96 -17.55 16.92
C PHE A 63 3.86 -18.76 16.60
N SER A 64 3.58 -19.90 17.21
CA SER A 64 4.28 -21.16 16.98
C SER A 64 3.42 -22.19 16.23
N TYR A 65 4.06 -23.22 15.70
CA TYR A 65 3.38 -24.39 15.14
C TYR A 65 4.11 -25.66 15.50
N THR A 66 3.41 -26.81 15.43
CA THR A 66 4.01 -28.11 15.68
C THR A 66 4.03 -28.93 14.40
N TYR A 67 5.21 -29.35 13.96
CA TYR A 67 5.38 -30.19 12.80
C TYR A 67 6.24 -31.40 13.12
N LYS A 68 5.75 -32.61 12.81
CA LYS A 68 6.40 -33.89 13.10
C LYS A 68 6.81 -34.04 14.59
N GLY A 69 5.97 -33.49 15.50
CA GLY A 69 6.19 -33.53 16.94
C GLY A 69 7.14 -32.49 17.52
N GLU A 70 7.72 -31.63 16.67
CA GLU A 70 8.61 -30.53 17.06
C GLU A 70 7.88 -29.19 17.05
N ARG A 71 8.02 -28.41 18.14
CA ARG A 71 7.54 -27.03 18.20
C ARG A 71 8.52 -26.13 17.45
N ARG A 72 7.99 -25.28 16.56
CA ARG A 72 8.74 -24.33 15.74
C ARG A 72 8.19 -22.93 15.90
N THR A 73 9.07 -21.94 15.80
CA THR A 73 8.78 -20.50 15.92
C THR A 73 9.44 -19.74 14.78
N PHE A 74 9.13 -18.46 14.66
CA PHE A 74 9.72 -17.55 13.69
C PHE A 74 10.53 -16.46 14.38
N ASP A 75 11.54 -15.95 13.69
CA ASP A 75 12.36 -14.81 14.14
C ASP A 75 11.81 -13.49 13.62
N PHE A 76 11.03 -13.53 12.52
CA PHE A 76 10.54 -12.33 11.84
C PHE A 76 9.27 -12.63 11.02
N ALA A 77 8.36 -11.65 10.95
CA ALA A 77 7.17 -11.68 10.13
C ALA A 77 7.29 -10.70 8.95
N TYR A 78 7.33 -11.21 7.71
CA TYR A 78 7.25 -10.39 6.52
C TYR A 78 5.78 -10.28 6.08
N ILE A 79 5.15 -9.12 6.30
CA ILE A 79 3.72 -8.90 6.02
C ILE A 79 3.55 -8.48 4.56
N THR A 80 2.67 -9.18 3.82
CA THR A 80 2.29 -8.86 2.44
C THR A 80 0.78 -8.98 2.23
N ILE A 81 -0.01 -8.83 3.28
CA ILE A 81 -1.47 -8.77 3.19
C ILE A 81 -1.89 -7.39 2.74
N HIS A 82 -2.62 -7.32 1.62
CA HIS A 82 -3.27 -6.11 1.14
C HIS A 82 -4.61 -5.91 1.84
N GLY A 83 -4.85 -4.71 2.37
CA GLY A 83 -6.05 -4.40 3.16
C GLY A 83 -5.99 -5.00 4.57
N THR A 84 -7.16 -5.33 5.10
CA THR A 84 -7.32 -5.88 6.45
C THR A 84 -6.92 -7.36 6.49
N PRO A 85 -6.17 -7.80 7.52
CA PRO A 85 -5.64 -7.05 8.67
C PRO A 85 -4.19 -6.54 8.50
N GLY A 86 -3.65 -6.51 7.28
CA GLY A 86 -2.24 -6.23 6.99
C GLY A 86 -1.88 -4.75 6.98
N GLU A 87 -2.77 -3.88 6.49
CA GLU A 87 -2.52 -2.45 6.29
C GLU A 87 -3.25 -1.53 7.29
N ASN A 88 -4.00 -2.07 8.24
CA ASN A 88 -4.79 -1.27 9.18
C ASN A 88 -4.30 -1.29 10.63
N GLY A 89 -3.10 -1.83 10.87
CA GLY A 89 -2.46 -1.88 12.18
C GLY A 89 -2.84 -3.09 13.05
N ILE A 90 -3.78 -3.94 12.64
CA ILE A 90 -4.23 -5.08 13.44
C ILE A 90 -3.13 -6.12 13.61
N LEU A 91 -2.49 -6.54 12.52
CA LEU A 91 -1.38 -7.51 12.58
C LEU A 91 -0.16 -6.93 13.30
N GLN A 92 0.14 -5.67 13.05
CA GLN A 92 1.24 -4.97 13.70
C GLN A 92 1.03 -4.96 15.23
N GLY A 93 -0.18 -4.64 15.69
CA GLY A 93 -0.52 -4.67 17.12
C GLY A 93 -0.43 -6.08 17.72
N TYR A 94 -0.81 -7.10 16.98
CA TYR A 94 -0.64 -8.48 17.40
C TYR A 94 0.85 -8.86 17.53
N PHE A 95 1.68 -8.53 16.54
CA PHE A 95 3.11 -8.83 16.58
C PHE A 95 3.85 -8.01 17.66
N ASP A 96 3.44 -6.76 17.91
CA ASP A 96 3.95 -5.95 19.03
C ASP A 96 3.66 -6.65 20.38
N LEU A 97 2.45 -7.18 20.57
CA LEU A 97 2.06 -7.87 21.81
C LEU A 97 2.90 -9.11 22.10
N ILE A 98 3.27 -9.87 21.07
CA ILE A 98 4.08 -11.09 21.23
C ILE A 98 5.59 -10.86 21.06
N GLY A 99 5.99 -9.62 20.75
CA GLY A 99 7.40 -9.24 20.58
C GLY A 99 8.05 -9.81 19.32
N LEU A 100 7.29 -10.13 18.25
CA LEU A 100 7.83 -10.60 17.00
C LEU A 100 8.11 -9.42 16.05
N PRO A 101 9.36 -9.18 15.61
CA PRO A 101 9.67 -8.13 14.64
C PRO A 101 8.98 -8.38 13.30
N TYR A 102 8.62 -7.29 12.60
CA TYR A 102 7.92 -7.38 11.31
C TYR A 102 8.38 -6.33 10.29
N SER A 103 8.02 -6.53 9.03
CA SER A 103 8.54 -5.80 7.85
C SER A 103 7.88 -4.47 7.56
N THR A 104 6.74 -4.14 8.19
CA THR A 104 5.98 -2.92 7.89
C THR A 104 6.20 -1.83 8.94
N SER A 105 5.59 -0.68 8.73
CA SER A 105 5.48 0.38 9.73
C SER A 105 4.66 -0.09 10.94
N GLY A 106 4.71 0.68 12.04
CA GLY A 106 3.96 0.37 13.25
C GLY A 106 2.46 0.68 13.15
N VAL A 107 1.70 0.29 14.17
CA VAL A 107 0.22 0.36 14.24
C VAL A 107 -0.34 1.70 13.79
N LEU A 108 0.19 2.81 14.30
CA LEU A 108 -0.34 4.14 13.98
C LEU A 108 -0.18 4.48 12.49
N VAL A 109 0.97 4.18 11.92
CA VAL A 109 1.28 4.52 10.52
C VAL A 109 0.41 3.71 9.58
N GLU A 110 0.30 2.39 9.82
CA GLU A 110 -0.55 1.51 9.01
C GLU A 110 -2.03 1.95 9.07
N ALA A 111 -2.56 2.19 10.27
CA ALA A 111 -3.93 2.66 10.42
C ALA A 111 -4.18 4.03 9.77
N LEU A 112 -3.20 4.93 9.86
CA LEU A 112 -3.29 6.28 9.29
C LEU A 112 -3.24 6.23 7.75
N THR A 113 -2.29 5.49 7.17
CA THR A 113 -2.13 5.40 5.71
C THR A 113 -3.29 4.67 5.04
N PHE A 114 -3.87 3.69 5.71
CA PHE A 114 -5.03 2.97 5.22
C PHE A 114 -6.32 3.82 5.21
N ASN A 115 -6.43 4.78 6.14
CA ASN A 115 -7.54 5.74 6.20
C ASN A 115 -7.21 6.98 5.35
N LYS A 116 -7.66 7.02 4.10
CA LYS A 116 -7.32 8.06 3.12
C LYS A 116 -7.65 9.48 3.60
N PHE A 117 -8.79 9.66 4.25
CA PHE A 117 -9.20 10.99 4.74
C PHE A 117 -8.34 11.46 5.91
N ALA A 118 -8.03 10.57 6.86
CA ALA A 118 -7.14 10.88 7.98
C ALA A 118 -5.74 11.21 7.50
N LEU A 119 -5.18 10.39 6.59
CA LEU A 119 -3.88 10.63 5.96
C LEU A 119 -3.83 11.98 5.26
N ASN A 120 -4.83 12.30 4.44
CA ASN A 120 -4.90 13.56 3.73
C ASN A 120 -4.90 14.77 4.68
N ASN A 121 -5.66 14.68 5.79
CA ASN A 121 -5.68 15.74 6.80
C ASN A 121 -4.33 15.85 7.55
N TYR A 122 -3.69 14.73 7.84
CA TYR A 122 -2.38 14.73 8.50
C TYR A 122 -1.31 15.38 7.61
N LEU A 123 -1.28 15.02 6.32
CA LEU A 123 -0.26 15.48 5.37
C LEU A 123 -0.53 16.87 4.76
N ARG A 124 -1.74 17.41 4.91
CA ARG A 124 -2.15 18.72 4.33
C ARG A 124 -1.26 19.89 4.75
N SER A 125 -0.63 19.79 5.91
CA SER A 125 0.27 20.83 6.43
C SER A 125 1.70 20.73 5.91
N LEU A 126 2.05 19.68 5.17
CA LEU A 126 3.40 19.52 4.65
C LEU A 126 3.69 20.53 3.52
N PRO A 127 4.83 21.22 3.56
CA PRO A 127 5.19 22.18 2.52
C PRO A 127 5.42 21.47 1.17
N ASN A 128 5.04 22.13 0.10
CA ASN A 128 5.21 21.67 -1.29
C ASN A 128 4.49 20.37 -1.66
N LEU A 129 3.66 19.82 -0.76
CA LEU A 129 2.75 18.73 -1.04
C LEU A 129 1.34 19.25 -1.14
N HIS A 130 0.67 18.96 -2.23
CA HIS A 130 -0.75 19.25 -2.38
C HIS A 130 -1.58 18.00 -2.05
N VAL A 131 -2.67 18.22 -1.31
CA VAL A 131 -3.64 17.19 -0.93
C VAL A 131 -5.01 17.64 -1.38
N SER A 132 -5.72 16.80 -2.12
CA SER A 132 -7.04 17.12 -2.67
C SER A 132 -8.04 17.55 -1.59
N ASP A 133 -8.91 18.53 -1.94
CA ASP A 133 -10.05 18.87 -1.09
C ASP A 133 -10.99 17.68 -1.01
N SER A 134 -11.45 17.37 0.20
CA SER A 134 -12.27 16.20 0.44
C SER A 134 -13.31 16.39 1.54
N ILE A 135 -14.35 15.55 1.49
CA ILE A 135 -15.40 15.43 2.48
C ILE A 135 -15.45 13.99 2.96
N MET A 136 -15.63 13.78 4.27
CA MET A 136 -15.94 12.48 4.85
C MET A 136 -17.44 12.36 5.11
N VAL A 137 -18.01 11.23 4.69
CA VAL A 137 -19.41 10.84 4.97
C VAL A 137 -19.40 9.50 5.70
N ARG A 138 -20.22 9.36 6.74
CA ARG A 138 -20.31 8.13 7.53
C ARG A 138 -21.73 7.58 7.53
N ARG A 139 -21.85 6.27 7.51
CA ARG A 139 -23.16 5.59 7.66
C ARG A 139 -23.83 6.02 8.97
N GLY A 140 -25.12 6.30 8.88
CA GLY A 140 -25.93 6.72 10.05
C GLY A 140 -25.82 8.20 10.41
N MET A 141 -24.97 8.98 9.71
CA MET A 141 -24.97 10.43 9.82
C MET A 141 -25.84 11.07 8.73
N THR A 142 -26.24 12.33 8.95
CA THR A 142 -26.93 13.12 7.91
C THR A 142 -25.99 13.27 6.71
N LEU A 143 -26.43 12.83 5.54
CA LEU A 143 -25.69 12.99 4.30
C LEU A 143 -25.71 14.46 3.87
N PRO A 144 -24.59 14.97 3.27
CA PRO A 144 -24.62 16.25 2.61
C PRO A 144 -25.57 16.20 1.40
N THR A 145 -26.17 17.30 1.07
CA THR A 145 -26.88 17.45 -0.21
C THR A 145 -25.88 17.40 -1.37
N ALA A 146 -26.33 16.99 -2.55
CA ALA A 146 -25.48 16.98 -3.74
C ALA A 146 -24.90 18.37 -4.04
N SER A 147 -25.68 19.43 -3.84
CA SER A 147 -25.23 20.81 -4.01
C SER A 147 -24.10 21.20 -3.03
N GLU A 148 -24.19 20.82 -1.75
CA GLU A 148 -23.11 21.06 -0.78
C GLU A 148 -21.81 20.32 -1.17
N VAL A 149 -21.93 19.11 -1.72
CA VAL A 149 -20.78 18.37 -2.23
C VAL A 149 -20.14 19.12 -3.40
N VAL A 150 -20.95 19.55 -4.38
CA VAL A 150 -20.46 20.29 -5.57
C VAL A 150 -19.81 21.62 -5.17
N GLU A 151 -20.37 22.33 -4.21
CA GLU A 151 -19.80 23.59 -3.71
C GLU A 151 -18.41 23.37 -3.09
N ARG A 152 -18.22 22.30 -2.32
CA ARG A 152 -16.97 22.04 -1.58
C ARG A 152 -15.86 21.39 -2.40
N VAL A 153 -16.18 20.41 -3.23
CA VAL A 153 -15.16 19.64 -3.98
C VAL A 153 -15.19 19.87 -5.47
N GLY A 154 -16.29 20.40 -6.00
CA GLY A 154 -16.47 20.62 -7.45
C GLY A 154 -16.82 19.33 -8.20
N LEU A 155 -17.03 19.47 -9.51
CA LEU A 155 -17.21 18.37 -10.46
C LEU A 155 -16.20 18.50 -11.61
N PRO A 156 -15.72 17.37 -12.16
CA PRO A 156 -15.92 15.99 -11.66
C PRO A 156 -15.21 15.76 -10.33
N CYS A 157 -15.74 14.80 -9.53
CA CYS A 157 -15.14 14.35 -8.29
C CYS A 157 -15.09 12.83 -8.22
N PHE A 158 -14.30 12.28 -7.29
CA PHE A 158 -14.31 10.87 -6.95
C PHE A 158 -15.07 10.64 -5.65
N ILE A 159 -15.90 9.61 -5.65
CA ILE A 159 -16.58 9.10 -4.46
C ILE A 159 -16.11 7.65 -4.26
N LYS A 160 -15.52 7.36 -3.10
CA LYS A 160 -14.84 6.08 -2.84
C LYS A 160 -14.92 5.66 -1.37
N PRO A 161 -14.81 4.37 -1.06
CA PRO A 161 -14.57 3.91 0.30
C PRO A 161 -13.35 4.61 0.90
N ASN A 162 -13.45 5.04 2.16
CA ASN A 162 -12.34 5.72 2.83
C ASN A 162 -11.17 4.78 3.15
N ALA A 163 -11.48 3.53 3.52
CA ALA A 163 -10.54 2.45 3.73
C ALA A 163 -10.81 1.34 2.71
N GLY A 164 -9.75 0.83 2.09
CA GLY A 164 -9.84 -0.21 1.06
C GLY A 164 -8.89 0.02 -0.10
N GLY A 165 -8.70 -1.04 -0.91
CA GLY A 165 -7.78 -1.09 -2.04
C GLY A 165 -8.48 -1.38 -3.38
N SER A 166 -7.69 -1.58 -4.44
CA SER A 166 -8.09 -2.06 -5.78
C SER A 166 -9.26 -1.34 -6.42
N SER A 167 -9.53 -0.08 -6.05
CA SER A 167 -10.59 0.76 -6.65
C SER A 167 -12.03 0.20 -6.53
N PHE A 168 -12.28 -0.76 -5.63
CA PHE A 168 -13.64 -1.23 -5.38
C PHE A 168 -14.53 -0.11 -4.81
N GLY A 169 -15.77 0.00 -5.30
CA GLY A 169 -16.70 1.03 -4.86
C GLY A 169 -16.36 2.45 -5.30
N VAL A 170 -15.29 2.68 -6.06
CA VAL A 170 -14.90 3.99 -6.59
C VAL A 170 -15.81 4.39 -7.74
N THR A 171 -16.25 5.65 -7.74
CA THR A 171 -17.07 6.24 -8.81
C THR A 171 -16.57 7.64 -9.14
N LYS A 172 -16.29 7.90 -10.43
CA LYS A 172 -16.06 9.24 -10.96
C LYS A 172 -17.40 9.88 -11.27
N VAL A 173 -17.78 10.88 -10.48
CA VAL A 173 -19.05 11.60 -10.59
C VAL A 173 -18.87 12.84 -11.46
N LYS A 174 -19.69 12.98 -12.49
CA LYS A 174 -19.63 14.08 -13.46
C LYS A 174 -20.80 15.06 -13.34
N THR A 175 -21.91 14.63 -12.75
CA THR A 175 -23.12 15.46 -12.58
C THR A 175 -23.59 15.45 -11.13
N GLU A 176 -24.27 16.50 -10.71
CA GLU A 176 -24.84 16.62 -9.35
C GLU A 176 -25.83 15.48 -9.02
N ALA A 177 -26.60 15.03 -10.03
CA ALA A 177 -27.56 13.96 -9.88
C ALA A 177 -26.92 12.59 -9.50
N ASP A 178 -25.67 12.36 -9.87
CA ASP A 178 -24.95 11.11 -9.62
C ASP A 178 -24.31 11.05 -8.21
N VAL A 179 -24.27 12.16 -7.47
CA VAL A 179 -23.55 12.25 -6.18
C VAL A 179 -24.13 11.28 -5.16
N LEU A 180 -25.42 11.35 -4.86
CA LEU A 180 -26.05 10.50 -3.83
C LEU A 180 -26.02 9.01 -4.21
N PRO A 181 -26.35 8.60 -5.45
CA PRO A 181 -26.19 7.20 -5.88
C PRO A 181 -24.75 6.68 -5.72
N ALA A 182 -23.73 7.50 -6.00
CA ALA A 182 -22.34 7.09 -5.85
C ALA A 182 -21.94 6.95 -4.36
N ILE A 183 -22.46 7.79 -3.46
CA ILE A 183 -22.27 7.65 -2.01
C ILE A 183 -22.88 6.33 -1.53
N GLU A 184 -24.12 6.02 -1.92
CA GLU A 184 -24.79 4.77 -1.57
C GLU A 184 -24.00 3.54 -2.07
N LYS A 185 -23.50 3.59 -3.30
CA LYS A 185 -22.66 2.53 -3.87
C LYS A 185 -21.37 2.32 -3.06
N ALA A 186 -20.67 3.39 -2.71
CA ALA A 186 -19.45 3.31 -1.91
C ALA A 186 -19.73 2.82 -0.48
N MET A 187 -20.89 3.14 0.08
CA MET A 187 -21.34 2.64 1.39
C MET A 187 -21.65 1.14 1.42
N ASN A 188 -21.78 0.46 0.27
CA ASN A 188 -21.86 -1.00 0.26
C ASN A 188 -20.52 -1.66 0.59
N GLU A 189 -19.41 -0.95 0.39
CA GLU A 189 -18.06 -1.46 0.63
C GLU A 189 -17.48 -0.99 1.99
N SER A 190 -17.92 0.18 2.49
CA SER A 190 -17.38 0.78 3.72
C SER A 190 -18.41 1.67 4.40
N ASP A 191 -18.40 1.71 5.74
CA ASP A 191 -19.22 2.64 6.52
C ASP A 191 -18.70 4.10 6.44
N GLU A 192 -17.49 4.30 5.95
CA GLU A 192 -16.89 5.61 5.71
C GLU A 192 -16.62 5.81 4.21
N VAL A 193 -17.11 6.91 3.67
CA VAL A 193 -16.97 7.28 2.25
C VAL A 193 -16.25 8.62 2.15
N MET A 194 -15.21 8.67 1.37
CA MET A 194 -14.47 9.88 1.03
C MET A 194 -14.94 10.40 -0.33
N ILE A 195 -15.28 11.68 -0.37
CA ILE A 195 -15.58 12.42 -1.60
C ILE A 195 -14.42 13.38 -1.82
N GLU A 196 -13.75 13.31 -2.96
CA GLU A 196 -12.59 14.17 -3.23
C GLU A 196 -12.62 14.79 -4.61
N ARG A 197 -12.03 15.99 -4.72
CA ARG A 197 -11.84 16.68 -5.99
C ARG A 197 -10.99 15.83 -6.93
N LEU A 198 -11.40 15.75 -8.20
CA LEU A 198 -10.59 15.13 -9.24
C LEU A 198 -9.27 15.89 -9.40
N LEU A 199 -8.16 15.17 -9.31
CA LEU A 199 -6.84 15.63 -9.71
C LEU A 199 -6.61 15.26 -11.19
N VAL A 200 -6.16 16.22 -11.98
CA VAL A 200 -5.87 16.04 -13.40
C VAL A 200 -4.37 16.21 -13.64
N GLY A 201 -3.75 15.24 -14.27
CA GLY A 201 -2.31 15.27 -14.52
C GLY A 201 -1.75 13.93 -14.92
N THR A 202 -0.42 13.79 -14.79
CA THR A 202 0.29 12.52 -15.01
C THR A 202 0.34 11.73 -13.71
N GLU A 203 -0.19 10.51 -13.72
CA GLU A 203 -0.08 9.61 -12.59
C GLU A 203 1.30 8.96 -12.56
N ILE A 204 1.94 9.05 -11.40
CA ILE A 204 3.26 8.46 -11.15
C ILE A 204 3.26 7.72 -9.81
N THR A 205 4.16 6.77 -9.68
CA THR A 205 4.36 6.03 -8.42
C THR A 205 5.84 5.93 -8.08
N CYS A 206 6.17 6.13 -6.80
CA CYS A 206 7.52 6.11 -6.29
C CYS A 206 7.63 5.17 -5.09
N GLY A 207 8.37 4.09 -5.25
CA GLY A 207 8.72 3.19 -4.16
C GLY A 207 9.91 3.70 -3.36
N CYS A 208 9.93 3.41 -2.07
CA CYS A 208 11.04 3.76 -1.19
C CYS A 208 11.13 2.82 0.02
N PHE A 209 12.28 2.81 0.66
CA PHE A 209 12.52 2.10 1.91
C PHE A 209 13.63 2.77 2.73
N ARG A 210 13.72 2.42 4.01
CA ARG A 210 14.80 2.85 4.90
C ARG A 210 15.87 1.78 4.95
N ARG A 211 17.09 2.14 4.60
CA ARG A 211 18.27 1.29 4.71
C ARG A 211 18.64 1.03 6.18
N LYS A 212 19.39 -0.03 6.43
CA LYS A 212 19.91 -0.37 7.76
C LYS A 212 20.72 0.76 8.41
N ASN A 213 21.37 1.62 7.62
CA ASN A 213 22.11 2.79 8.11
C ASN A 213 21.22 4.00 8.44
N GLY A 214 19.89 3.88 8.29
CA GLY A 214 18.90 4.93 8.55
C GLY A 214 18.59 5.82 7.33
N GLU A 215 19.33 5.70 6.24
CA GLU A 215 19.08 6.43 5.00
C GLU A 215 17.76 5.98 4.35
N VAL A 216 16.91 6.92 3.96
CA VAL A 216 15.73 6.65 3.15
C VAL A 216 16.08 6.84 1.68
N VAL A 217 15.92 5.81 0.89
CA VAL A 217 16.18 5.82 -0.55
C VAL A 217 14.91 5.58 -1.34
N THR A 218 14.83 6.17 -2.53
CA THR A 218 13.74 6.00 -3.48
C THR A 218 14.21 5.16 -4.67
N PHE A 219 13.29 4.37 -5.22
CA PHE A 219 13.51 3.69 -6.49
C PHE A 219 13.18 4.61 -7.67
N PRO A 220 13.60 4.27 -8.91
CA PRO A 220 13.18 4.97 -10.11
C PRO A 220 11.65 5.07 -10.19
N ILE A 221 11.16 6.28 -10.48
CA ILE A 221 9.72 6.57 -10.55
C ILE A 221 9.11 5.86 -11.76
N THR A 222 7.91 5.32 -11.61
CA THR A 222 7.12 4.75 -12.70
C THR A 222 5.99 5.70 -13.08
N GLU A 223 5.82 5.94 -14.37
CA GLU A 223 4.64 6.62 -14.94
C GLU A 223 3.57 5.57 -15.26
N VAL A 224 2.33 5.85 -14.87
CA VAL A 224 1.17 5.01 -15.14
C VAL A 224 0.35 5.63 -16.25
N VAL A 225 0.27 4.94 -17.40
CA VAL A 225 -0.48 5.41 -18.58
C VAL A 225 -1.68 4.53 -18.81
N VAL A 226 -2.86 5.03 -18.52
CA VAL A 226 -4.12 4.29 -18.67
C VAL A 226 -4.57 4.28 -20.13
N LYS A 227 -5.01 3.11 -20.63
CA LYS A 227 -5.46 2.92 -22.02
C LYS A 227 -6.96 2.67 -22.07
N GLY A 228 -7.70 3.54 -22.75
CA GLY A 228 -9.11 3.29 -23.09
C GLY A 228 -10.09 3.32 -21.90
N VAL A 229 -9.62 3.66 -20.69
CA VAL A 229 -10.44 3.87 -19.50
C VAL A 229 -10.16 5.26 -18.90
N GLU A 230 -11.10 5.77 -18.09
CA GLU A 230 -11.01 7.17 -17.61
C GLU A 230 -10.08 7.34 -16.39
N PHE A 231 -9.67 6.26 -15.71
CA PHE A 231 -8.76 6.29 -14.56
C PHE A 231 -8.19 4.88 -14.30
N PHE A 232 -7.18 4.78 -13.45
CA PHE A 232 -6.49 3.53 -13.09
C PHE A 232 -7.34 2.70 -12.11
N ASP A 233 -8.39 2.04 -12.66
CA ASP A 233 -9.31 1.17 -11.93
C ASP A 233 -8.77 -0.27 -11.81
N TYR A 234 -9.62 -1.17 -11.27
CA TYR A 234 -9.27 -2.58 -11.11
C TYR A 234 -8.89 -3.25 -12.45
N GLU A 235 -9.66 -2.99 -13.51
CA GLU A 235 -9.39 -3.56 -14.83
C GLU A 235 -8.07 -3.03 -15.40
N ALA A 236 -7.77 -1.74 -15.22
CA ALA A 236 -6.51 -1.16 -15.62
C ALA A 236 -5.32 -1.75 -14.86
N LYS A 237 -5.50 -2.03 -13.56
CA LYS A 237 -4.45 -2.61 -12.69
C LYS A 237 -4.12 -4.07 -13.01
N TYR A 238 -5.11 -4.88 -13.36
CA TYR A 238 -4.94 -6.35 -13.43
C TYR A 238 -5.22 -6.97 -14.79
N GLU A 239 -5.84 -6.24 -15.74
CA GLU A 239 -6.21 -6.74 -17.05
C GLU A 239 -5.38 -6.15 -18.21
N GLY A 240 -4.24 -5.50 -17.90
CA GLY A 240 -3.30 -5.00 -18.91
C GLY A 240 -3.79 -3.77 -19.68
N LYS A 241 -4.72 -2.97 -19.10
CA LYS A 241 -5.21 -1.72 -19.68
C LYS A 241 -4.37 -0.51 -19.28
N SER A 242 -3.14 -0.73 -18.82
CA SER A 242 -2.17 0.32 -18.53
C SER A 242 -0.78 -0.03 -19.05
N ASP A 243 -0.01 1.00 -19.37
CA ASP A 243 1.44 0.89 -19.55
C ASP A 243 2.13 1.46 -18.30
N GLU A 244 3.07 0.71 -17.79
CA GLU A 244 3.92 1.07 -16.65
C GLU A 244 5.31 1.38 -17.19
N ILE A 245 5.70 2.65 -17.16
CA ILE A 245 6.94 3.13 -17.79
C ILE A 245 7.94 3.52 -16.70
N THR A 246 8.99 2.72 -16.55
CA THR A 246 10.07 2.94 -15.59
C THR A 246 11.43 3.03 -16.30
N PRO A 247 12.20 4.13 -16.17
CA PRO A 247 11.86 5.39 -15.48
C PRO A 247 10.73 6.18 -16.15
N ALA A 248 10.00 6.96 -15.35
CA ALA A 248 8.94 7.85 -15.81
C ALA A 248 9.44 8.90 -16.80
N ARG A 249 8.61 9.29 -17.79
CA ARG A 249 8.93 10.30 -18.82
C ARG A 249 8.69 11.73 -18.32
N ILE A 250 9.20 12.05 -17.14
CA ILE A 250 9.11 13.36 -16.48
C ILE A 250 10.44 14.10 -16.54
N ALA A 251 10.43 15.41 -16.27
CA ALA A 251 11.66 16.21 -16.22
C ALA A 251 12.56 15.74 -15.03
N PRO A 252 13.90 15.75 -15.18
CA PRO A 252 14.80 15.36 -14.10
C PRO A 252 14.59 16.15 -12.81
N GLU A 253 14.30 17.46 -12.93
CA GLU A 253 14.03 18.34 -11.81
C GLU A 253 12.75 17.95 -11.06
N THR A 254 11.72 17.53 -11.81
CA THR A 254 10.48 17.00 -11.23
C THR A 254 10.72 15.66 -10.54
N ALA A 255 11.49 14.77 -11.17
CA ALA A 255 11.86 13.48 -10.57
C ALA A 255 12.61 13.67 -9.24
N ALA A 256 13.55 14.62 -9.19
CA ALA A 256 14.27 14.96 -7.96
C ALA A 256 13.32 15.44 -6.85
N ARG A 257 12.42 16.38 -7.17
CA ARG A 257 11.41 16.90 -6.21
C ARG A 257 10.47 15.82 -5.70
N VAL A 258 10.03 14.88 -6.57
CA VAL A 258 9.19 13.75 -6.16
C VAL A 258 9.96 12.83 -5.22
N SER A 259 11.22 12.51 -5.53
CA SER A 259 12.07 11.68 -4.66
C SER A 259 12.30 12.32 -3.29
N GLU A 260 12.61 13.62 -3.25
CA GLU A 260 12.76 14.38 -2.00
C GLU A 260 11.47 14.40 -1.18
N MET A 261 10.32 14.63 -1.83
CA MET A 261 9.00 14.61 -1.19
C MET A 261 8.67 13.21 -0.64
N THR A 262 8.93 12.16 -1.40
CA THR A 262 8.72 10.76 -0.99
C THR A 262 9.55 10.43 0.26
N GLN A 263 10.85 10.79 0.27
CA GLN A 263 11.72 10.61 1.43
C GLN A 263 11.26 11.47 2.63
N TYR A 264 10.77 12.68 2.37
CA TYR A 264 10.25 13.56 3.42
C TYR A 264 9.01 12.97 4.08
N ILE A 265 8.02 12.53 3.29
CA ILE A 265 6.80 11.85 3.79
C ILE A 265 7.18 10.61 4.59
N TYR A 266 8.06 9.76 4.06
CA TYR A 266 8.53 8.55 4.73
C TYR A 266 9.08 8.85 6.14
N ARG A 267 9.91 9.89 6.26
CA ARG A 267 10.48 10.31 7.55
C ARG A 267 9.45 10.94 8.47
N GLN A 268 8.54 11.78 7.95
CA GLN A 268 7.50 12.45 8.75
C GLN A 268 6.50 11.47 9.37
N LEU A 269 6.18 10.41 8.66
CA LEU A 269 5.31 9.34 9.15
C LEU A 269 6.07 8.30 10.00
N ASP A 270 7.40 8.34 10.03
CA ASP A 270 8.26 7.30 10.59
C ASP A 270 7.95 5.91 10.01
N CYS A 271 7.86 5.83 8.70
CA CYS A 271 7.60 4.59 7.99
C CYS A 271 8.75 3.58 8.17
N TYR A 272 8.41 2.31 8.01
CA TYR A 272 9.36 1.20 7.94
C TYR A 272 8.99 0.25 6.81
N GLY A 273 10.00 -0.50 6.31
CA GLY A 273 9.82 -1.42 5.18
C GLY A 273 9.71 -0.70 3.84
N ILE A 274 9.26 -1.43 2.83
CA ILE A 274 9.00 -0.88 1.51
C ILE A 274 7.61 -0.28 1.50
N ILE A 275 7.51 1.00 1.12
CA ILE A 275 6.23 1.65 0.82
C ILE A 275 6.24 2.17 -0.61
N ARG A 276 5.06 2.41 -1.16
CA ARG A 276 4.87 3.05 -2.46
C ARG A 276 3.94 4.24 -2.29
N ILE A 277 4.35 5.39 -2.80
CA ILE A 277 3.54 6.59 -2.77
C ILE A 277 3.13 6.94 -4.19
N ASP A 278 1.84 7.09 -4.40
CA ASP A 278 1.24 7.41 -5.68
C ASP A 278 0.88 8.90 -5.72
N TYR A 279 1.20 9.57 -6.85
CA TYR A 279 1.02 11.00 -7.02
C TYR A 279 0.37 11.33 -8.37
N ILE A 280 -0.28 12.48 -8.43
CA ILE A 280 -0.66 13.13 -9.69
C ILE A 280 0.18 14.39 -9.88
N LEU A 281 0.94 14.45 -10.95
CA LEU A 281 1.68 15.64 -11.36
C LEU A 281 0.78 16.52 -12.23
N SER A 282 0.49 17.75 -11.78
CA SER A 282 -0.37 18.70 -12.50
C SER A 282 0.36 20.01 -12.78
N GLY A 283 -0.04 20.71 -13.86
CA GLY A 283 0.56 21.99 -14.25
C GLY A 283 1.59 21.87 -15.37
N GLU A 284 2.51 22.84 -15.44
CA GLU A 284 3.48 22.95 -16.53
C GLU A 284 4.65 22.00 -16.35
N LYS A 285 5.12 21.39 -17.44
CA LYS A 285 6.26 20.48 -17.46
C LYS A 285 7.52 21.14 -16.91
N GLY A 286 8.16 20.49 -15.93
CA GLY A 286 9.34 20.97 -15.21
C GLY A 286 9.01 21.78 -13.94
N ASN A 287 7.76 22.23 -13.79
CA ASN A 287 7.29 22.96 -12.61
C ASN A 287 5.93 22.43 -12.11
N GLU A 288 5.71 21.12 -12.26
CA GLU A 288 4.47 20.48 -11.87
C GLU A 288 4.24 20.57 -10.36
N GLN A 289 2.98 20.71 -9.97
CA GLN A 289 2.52 20.53 -8.60
C GLN A 289 2.49 19.04 -8.29
N ILE A 290 3.04 18.66 -7.14
CA ILE A 290 3.02 17.27 -6.63
C ILE A 290 1.77 17.11 -5.78
N ASN A 291 0.81 16.32 -6.26
CA ASN A 291 -0.43 16.03 -5.55
C ASN A 291 -0.40 14.60 -5.04
N LEU A 292 -0.60 14.41 -3.73
CA LEU A 292 -0.71 13.08 -3.13
C LEU A 292 -1.98 12.38 -3.61
N LEU A 293 -1.86 11.12 -4.03
CA LEU A 293 -2.98 10.26 -4.33
C LEU A 293 -3.24 9.25 -3.20
N GLU A 294 -2.25 8.41 -2.89
CA GLU A 294 -2.31 7.44 -1.78
C GLU A 294 -0.92 6.97 -1.35
N ILE A 295 -0.84 6.31 -0.20
CA ILE A 295 0.35 5.61 0.31
C ILE A 295 -0.01 4.14 0.51
N ASN A 296 0.78 3.25 -0.08
CA ASN A 296 0.65 1.79 0.05
C ASN A 296 1.81 1.26 0.88
N THR A 297 1.51 0.72 2.05
CA THR A 297 2.52 0.24 3.02
C THR A 297 2.84 -1.25 2.90
N THR A 298 2.01 -2.00 2.17
CA THR A 298 2.31 -3.38 1.75
C THR A 298 2.15 -3.51 0.23
N PRO A 299 3.02 -2.86 -0.57
CA PRO A 299 2.88 -2.85 -2.02
C PRO A 299 3.04 -4.25 -2.61
N GLY A 300 2.41 -4.47 -3.78
CA GLY A 300 2.51 -5.73 -4.51
C GLY A 300 3.95 -6.14 -4.81
N MET A 301 4.25 -7.42 -4.63
CA MET A 301 5.59 -7.99 -4.77
C MET A 301 5.65 -9.16 -5.76
N THR A 302 4.68 -9.26 -6.68
CA THR A 302 4.82 -10.18 -7.82
C THR A 302 5.93 -9.67 -8.76
N PRO A 303 6.56 -10.51 -9.58
CA PRO A 303 7.58 -10.06 -10.53
C PRO A 303 7.13 -8.94 -11.47
N ALA A 304 5.83 -8.81 -11.72
CA ALA A 304 5.23 -7.77 -12.55
C ALA A 304 4.75 -6.54 -11.77
N SER A 305 4.80 -6.55 -10.43
CA SER A 305 4.40 -5.41 -9.60
C SER A 305 5.39 -4.24 -9.70
N PHE A 306 4.93 -3.03 -9.38
CA PHE A 306 5.73 -1.79 -9.46
C PHE A 306 7.06 -1.89 -8.71
N ILE A 307 7.05 -2.34 -7.45
CA ILE A 307 8.29 -2.38 -6.65
C ILE A 307 9.37 -3.27 -7.28
N PRO A 308 9.12 -4.55 -7.64
CA PRO A 308 10.13 -5.34 -8.34
C PRO A 308 10.55 -4.76 -9.70
N GLN A 309 9.66 -4.06 -10.43
CA GLN A 309 10.04 -3.37 -11.66
C GLN A 309 10.98 -2.19 -11.39
N GLN A 310 10.66 -1.36 -10.39
CA GLN A 310 11.46 -0.20 -9.99
C GLN A 310 12.83 -0.62 -9.46
N VAL A 311 12.89 -1.69 -8.65
CA VAL A 311 14.17 -2.24 -8.15
C VAL A 311 15.03 -2.73 -9.32
N ARG A 312 14.47 -3.48 -10.28
CA ARG A 312 15.22 -3.90 -11.49
C ARG A 312 15.74 -2.74 -12.35
N ALA A 313 15.09 -1.58 -12.29
CA ALA A 313 15.52 -0.37 -12.99
C ALA A 313 16.50 0.49 -12.17
N SER A 314 16.83 0.09 -10.95
CA SER A 314 17.76 0.75 -10.03
C SER A 314 19.12 0.03 -9.97
N GLU A 315 19.98 0.48 -9.07
CA GLU A 315 21.24 -0.18 -8.70
C GLU A 315 21.08 -1.27 -7.63
N PHE A 316 19.86 -1.47 -7.10
CA PHE A 316 19.60 -2.42 -6.02
C PHE A 316 19.19 -3.80 -6.56
N GLU A 317 19.59 -4.83 -5.81
CA GLU A 317 19.04 -6.16 -5.95
C GLU A 317 17.90 -6.37 -4.95
N ILE A 318 16.79 -6.97 -5.38
CA ILE A 318 15.60 -7.14 -4.52
C ILE A 318 15.91 -7.97 -3.27
N ALA A 319 16.77 -8.98 -3.37
CA ALA A 319 17.21 -9.80 -2.24
C ALA A 319 17.94 -8.97 -1.17
N ASP A 320 18.76 -8.00 -1.61
CA ASP A 320 19.48 -7.11 -0.69
C ASP A 320 18.53 -6.14 0.00
N VAL A 321 17.55 -5.57 -0.73
CA VAL A 321 16.52 -4.71 -0.16
C VAL A 321 15.73 -5.45 0.92
N LEU A 322 15.27 -6.67 0.63
CA LEU A 322 14.56 -7.50 1.61
C LEU A 322 15.44 -7.83 2.83
N SER A 323 16.71 -8.13 2.59
CA SER A 323 17.68 -8.40 3.67
C SER A 323 17.91 -7.17 4.53
N GLU A 324 18.06 -5.97 3.96
CA GLU A 324 18.22 -4.72 4.73
C GLU A 324 17.02 -4.44 5.64
N ILE A 325 15.80 -4.72 5.18
CA ILE A 325 14.57 -4.58 5.98
C ILE A 325 14.56 -5.57 7.14
N ILE A 326 14.85 -6.85 6.88
CA ILE A 326 14.87 -7.87 7.93
C ILE A 326 15.97 -7.54 8.96
N GLU A 327 17.20 -7.36 8.51
CA GLU A 327 18.34 -7.13 9.39
C GLU A 327 18.27 -5.80 10.16
N GLY A 328 17.58 -4.78 9.62
CA GLY A 328 17.35 -3.50 10.29
C GLY A 328 16.55 -3.60 11.59
N LYS A 329 15.76 -4.67 11.78
CA LYS A 329 15.03 -4.92 13.04
C LYS A 329 15.86 -5.64 14.11
N PHE A 330 17.05 -6.13 13.76
CA PHE A 330 17.96 -6.81 14.67
C PHE A 330 19.27 -6.02 14.93
N ALA A 331 19.36 -4.79 14.41
CA ALA A 331 20.52 -3.92 14.53
C ALA A 331 20.58 -3.15 15.87
#